data_c7856314603cba5056987b9a79e37df6
#
_entry.id   c7856314603cba5056987b9a79e37df6
#
_cell.length_a   1.000
_cell.length_b   1.000
_cell.length_c   1.000
_cell.angle_alpha   90.00
_cell.angle_beta   90.00
_cell.angle_gamma   90.00
#
_symmetry.space_group_name_H-M   'P 1'
#
loop_
_entity.id
_entity.type
_entity.pdbx_description
1 polymer ?
#
loop_
_entity_poly.entity_id
_entity_poly.type
_entity_poly.pdbx_seq_one_letter_code
_entity_poly.pdbx_strand_id
1 'polypeptide(L)'
;PILAVALADLAIQSYDFKKRMRMSHEEMKQEFKESEGSPELRARMRQRQRELSTTRMMAALEKSDVVLVNPEHYAVALRYDPEKMKAPVVVAKGTDELALKIQAVAREFSVPVARIPPLARLLHQRLKVGEAVPAQLFEAVARVLAWAYELRDHARTTPLPEVGPLPSLDELRKRPN
;
A
#
# COMPACT_ATOMS: atom_id res chain seq x y z
N PRO A 1 55.20 51.33 15.27
CA PRO A 1 54.28 51.46 14.12
C PRO A 1 54.04 50.13 13.36
N ILE A 2 55.06 49.28 13.21
CA ILE A 2 54.98 48.04 12.42
C ILE A 2 53.98 47.02 13.02
N LEU A 3 53.93 46.87 14.34
CA LEU A 3 53.03 45.96 15.05
C LEU A 3 51.55 46.33 14.84
N ALA A 4 51.23 47.60 14.77
CA ALA A 4 49.86 48.07 14.56
C ALA A 4 49.39 47.78 13.14
N VAL A 5 50.27 47.87 12.14
CA VAL A 5 49.95 47.51 10.74
C VAL A 5 49.74 46.01 10.61
N ALA A 6 50.58 45.20 11.25
CA ALA A 6 50.43 43.73 11.21
C ALA A 6 49.11 43.24 11.86
N LEU A 7 48.71 43.86 12.97
CA LEU A 7 47.42 43.56 13.62
C LEU A 7 46.23 43.98 12.78
N ALA A 8 46.30 45.09 12.07
CA ALA A 8 45.25 45.54 11.16
C ALA A 8 45.13 44.61 9.96
N ASP A 9 46.25 44.19 9.38
CA ASP A 9 46.27 43.24 8.25
C ASP A 9 45.66 41.87 8.64
N LEU A 10 45.99 41.38 9.84
CA LEU A 10 45.46 40.13 10.37
C LEU A 10 43.97 40.21 10.64
N ALA A 11 43.45 41.36 11.07
CA ALA A 11 42.04 41.62 11.27
C ALA A 11 41.26 41.63 9.92
N ILE A 12 41.84 42.28 8.91
CA ILE A 12 41.25 42.35 7.56
C ILE A 12 41.24 40.94 6.91
N GLN A 13 42.34 40.23 7.00
CA GLN A 13 42.42 38.86 6.45
C GLN A 13 41.43 37.90 7.13
N SER A 14 41.29 37.99 8.44
CA SER A 14 40.34 37.15 9.17
C SER A 14 38.88 37.52 8.87
N TYR A 15 38.59 38.79 8.61
CA TYR A 15 37.26 39.23 8.18
C TYR A 15 36.92 38.74 6.76
N ASP A 16 37.84 38.88 5.83
CA ASP A 16 37.66 38.41 4.45
C ASP A 16 37.55 36.88 4.35
N PHE A 17 38.32 36.16 5.17
CA PHE A 17 38.23 34.73 5.29
C PHE A 17 36.84 34.28 5.80
N LYS A 18 36.35 34.91 6.88
CA LYS A 18 34.99 34.64 7.39
C LYS A 18 33.92 35.02 6.39
N LYS A 19 34.10 36.07 5.61
CA LYS A 19 33.16 36.52 4.58
C LYS A 19 33.10 35.53 3.41
N ARG A 20 34.23 34.96 3.00
CA ARG A 20 34.33 33.93 1.94
C ARG A 20 33.76 32.57 2.40
N MET A 21 33.85 32.25 3.69
CA MET A 21 33.30 31.03 4.27
C MET A 21 31.80 31.12 4.56
N ARG A 22 31.18 32.27 4.46
CA ARG A 22 29.73 32.38 4.51
C ARG A 22 29.17 31.96 3.16
N MET A 23 28.69 30.73 3.09
CA MET A 23 27.88 30.28 1.93
C MET A 23 26.73 31.26 1.71
N SER A 24 26.54 31.67 0.46
CA SER A 24 25.40 32.51 0.13
C SER A 24 24.12 31.70 0.33
N HIS A 25 23.01 32.37 0.62
CA HIS A 25 21.70 31.73 0.72
C HIS A 25 21.32 30.94 -0.53
N GLU A 26 21.85 31.35 -1.67
CA GLU A 26 21.65 30.68 -2.95
C GLU A 26 22.46 29.39 -3.09
N GLU A 27 23.74 29.41 -2.66
CA GLU A 27 24.61 28.22 -2.63
C GLU A 27 24.08 27.17 -1.66
N MET A 28 23.62 27.59 -0.47
CA MET A 28 23.01 26.69 0.51
C MET A 28 21.70 26.07 -0.04
N LYS A 29 20.90 26.85 -0.77
CA LYS A 29 19.68 26.37 -1.41
C LYS A 29 19.95 25.42 -2.57
N GLN A 30 21.06 25.60 -3.27
CA GLN A 30 21.49 24.76 -4.36
C GLN A 30 22.07 23.44 -3.86
N GLU A 31 22.91 23.48 -2.82
CA GLU A 31 23.47 22.31 -2.15
C GLU A 31 22.34 21.47 -1.47
N PHE A 32 21.34 22.11 -0.90
CA PHE A 32 20.15 21.46 -0.37
C PHE A 32 19.32 20.77 -1.49
N LYS A 33 19.23 21.41 -2.67
CA LYS A 33 18.58 20.79 -3.85
C LYS A 33 19.37 19.61 -4.41
N GLU A 34 20.70 19.70 -4.38
CA GLU A 34 21.57 18.62 -4.88
C GLU A 34 21.66 17.45 -3.91
N SER A 35 21.72 17.70 -2.59
CA SER A 35 21.82 16.64 -1.59
C SER A 35 20.51 15.92 -1.31
N GLU A 36 19.37 16.61 -1.36
CA GLU A 36 18.05 16.03 -1.08
C GLU A 36 17.23 15.66 -2.34
N GLY A 37 17.70 16.01 -3.53
CA GLY A 37 16.98 15.87 -4.80
C GLY A 37 15.80 16.86 -4.93
N SER A 38 15.49 17.25 -6.15
CA SER A 38 14.40 18.21 -6.36
C SER A 38 13.06 17.63 -5.90
N PRO A 39 12.14 18.46 -5.34
CA PRO A 39 10.79 18.04 -4.98
C PRO A 39 10.05 17.35 -6.13
N GLU A 40 10.35 17.75 -7.37
CA GLU A 40 9.79 17.17 -8.60
C GLU A 40 10.32 15.76 -8.84
N LEU A 41 11.63 15.51 -8.64
CA LEU A 41 12.21 14.17 -8.74
C LEU A 41 11.60 13.23 -7.71
N ARG A 42 11.43 13.67 -6.46
CA ARG A 42 10.77 12.88 -5.42
C ARG A 42 9.30 12.59 -5.78
N ALA A 43 8.59 13.56 -6.35
CA ALA A 43 7.22 13.37 -6.81
C ALA A 43 7.15 12.34 -7.95
N ARG A 44 8.02 12.43 -8.96
CA ARG A 44 8.13 11.46 -10.06
C ARG A 44 8.49 10.06 -9.55
N MET A 45 9.44 9.95 -8.63
CA MET A 45 9.81 8.65 -8.03
C MET A 45 8.63 8.03 -7.28
N ARG A 46 7.90 8.81 -6.46
CA ARG A 46 6.69 8.32 -5.77
C ARG A 46 5.61 7.88 -6.75
N GLN A 47 5.41 8.62 -7.84
CA GLN A 47 4.46 8.25 -8.88
C GLN A 47 4.85 6.92 -9.54
N ARG A 48 6.11 6.78 -9.94
CA ARG A 48 6.63 5.52 -10.51
C ARG A 48 6.51 4.34 -9.55
N GLN A 49 6.80 4.54 -8.27
CA GLN A 49 6.62 3.49 -7.26
C GLN A 49 5.15 3.06 -7.14
N ARG A 50 4.21 4.00 -7.19
CA ARG A 50 2.76 3.70 -7.17
C ARG A 50 2.34 2.92 -8.42
N GLU A 51 2.78 3.34 -9.60
CA GLU A 51 2.50 2.65 -10.87
C GLU A 51 3.01 1.20 -10.85
N LEU A 52 4.28 1.00 -10.45
CA LEU A 52 4.88 -0.33 -10.33
C LEU A 52 4.18 -1.20 -9.29
N SER A 53 3.78 -0.61 -8.15
CA SER A 53 3.03 -1.31 -7.11
C SER A 53 1.66 -1.76 -7.63
N THR A 54 0.96 -0.88 -8.34
CA THR A 54 -0.34 -1.20 -8.96
C THR A 54 -0.21 -2.29 -10.01
N THR A 55 0.81 -2.24 -10.86
CA THR A 55 1.06 -3.27 -11.89
C THR A 55 1.34 -4.63 -11.25
N ARG A 56 2.18 -4.69 -10.21
CA ARG A 56 2.43 -5.93 -9.46
C ARG A 56 1.18 -6.47 -8.78
N MET A 57 0.37 -5.60 -8.22
CA MET A 57 -0.89 -5.95 -7.57
C MET A 57 -1.89 -6.54 -8.59
N MET A 58 -2.00 -5.96 -9.79
CA MET A 58 -2.85 -6.49 -10.86
C MET A 58 -2.36 -7.85 -11.36
N ALA A 59 -1.06 -8.04 -11.52
CA ALA A 59 -0.50 -9.35 -11.87
C ALA A 59 -0.72 -10.42 -10.76
N ALA A 60 -0.74 -10.01 -9.50
CA ALA A 60 -1.05 -10.92 -8.39
C ALA A 60 -2.53 -11.32 -8.34
N LEU A 61 -3.42 -10.48 -8.89
CA LEU A 61 -4.85 -10.72 -8.95
C LEU A 61 -5.22 -11.94 -9.79
N GLU A 62 -4.51 -12.21 -10.87
CA GLU A 62 -4.67 -13.41 -11.72
C GLU A 62 -4.59 -14.72 -10.90
N LYS A 63 -3.76 -14.70 -9.85
CA LYS A 63 -3.52 -15.87 -8.97
C LYS A 63 -4.35 -15.82 -7.69
N SER A 64 -5.35 -14.95 -7.61
CA SER A 64 -6.24 -14.88 -6.46
C SER A 64 -7.36 -15.94 -6.57
N ASP A 65 -7.87 -16.33 -5.40
CA ASP A 65 -8.93 -17.34 -5.32
C ASP A 65 -10.32 -16.70 -5.31
N VAL A 66 -10.45 -15.51 -4.77
CA VAL A 66 -11.70 -14.77 -4.70
C VAL A 66 -11.45 -13.26 -4.59
N VAL A 67 -12.38 -12.48 -5.13
CA VAL A 67 -12.45 -11.03 -4.91
C VAL A 67 -13.73 -10.70 -4.14
N LEU A 68 -13.56 -10.11 -2.97
CA LEU A 68 -14.64 -9.59 -2.15
C LEU A 68 -14.91 -8.13 -2.51
N VAL A 69 -16.18 -7.78 -2.72
CA VAL A 69 -16.55 -6.42 -3.11
C VAL A 69 -17.64 -5.80 -2.23
N ASN A 70 -17.47 -4.52 -1.96
CA ASN A 70 -18.56 -3.61 -1.66
C ASN A 70 -18.76 -2.78 -2.93
N PRO A 71 -19.86 -2.99 -3.69
CA PRO A 71 -20.01 -2.42 -5.01
C PRO A 71 -19.65 -0.93 -5.06
N GLU A 72 -18.87 -0.59 -6.08
CA GLU A 72 -18.34 0.75 -6.39
C GLU A 72 -17.33 1.33 -5.39
N HIS A 73 -17.27 0.84 -4.13
CA HIS A 73 -16.42 1.46 -3.12
C HIS A 73 -15.17 0.68 -2.76
N TYR A 74 -15.27 -0.64 -2.59
CA TYR A 74 -14.14 -1.47 -2.13
C TYR A 74 -14.05 -2.77 -2.90
N ALA A 75 -12.83 -3.17 -3.23
CA ALA A 75 -12.52 -4.52 -3.68
C ALA A 75 -11.28 -5.02 -2.93
N VAL A 76 -11.32 -6.29 -2.51
CA VAL A 76 -10.21 -6.98 -1.84
C VAL A 76 -10.08 -8.36 -2.43
N ALA A 77 -8.93 -8.67 -3.01
CA ALA A 77 -8.60 -9.97 -3.54
C ALA A 77 -7.83 -10.79 -2.51
N LEU A 78 -8.25 -12.02 -2.31
CA LEU A 78 -7.63 -12.98 -1.39
C LEU A 78 -7.03 -14.14 -2.16
N ARG A 79 -5.91 -14.63 -1.66
CA ARG A 79 -5.28 -15.87 -2.11
C ARG A 79 -5.04 -16.77 -0.91
N TYR A 80 -5.30 -18.06 -1.08
CA TYR A 80 -5.03 -19.08 -0.09
C TYR A 80 -4.50 -20.36 -0.74
N ASP A 81 -3.38 -20.83 -0.26
CA ASP A 81 -2.78 -22.11 -0.65
C ASP A 81 -2.63 -22.95 0.62
N PRO A 82 -3.47 -23.96 0.84
CA PRO A 82 -3.47 -24.73 2.08
C PRO A 82 -2.16 -25.48 2.34
N GLU A 83 -1.39 -25.78 1.28
CA GLU A 83 -0.10 -26.46 1.42
C GLU A 83 1.03 -25.52 1.86
N LYS A 84 0.94 -24.24 1.52
CA LYS A 84 2.02 -23.25 1.70
C LYS A 84 1.69 -22.14 2.67
N MET A 85 0.40 -21.91 2.95
CA MET A 85 -0.05 -20.74 3.71
C MET A 85 -0.83 -21.16 4.95
N LYS A 86 -0.50 -20.57 6.11
CA LYS A 86 -1.25 -20.79 7.36
C LYS A 86 -2.59 -20.04 7.39
N ALA A 87 -2.72 -19.01 6.58
CA ALA A 87 -3.91 -18.15 6.49
C ALA A 87 -4.02 -17.51 5.11
N PRO A 88 -5.22 -17.14 4.65
CA PRO A 88 -5.42 -16.37 3.43
C PRO A 88 -4.69 -15.01 3.50
N VAL A 89 -4.18 -14.54 2.37
CA VAL A 89 -3.42 -13.30 2.25
C VAL A 89 -4.13 -12.36 1.27
N VAL A 90 -4.12 -11.06 1.60
CA VAL A 90 -4.59 -10.01 0.70
C VAL A 90 -3.55 -9.79 -0.40
N VAL A 91 -3.90 -10.07 -1.65
CA VAL A 91 -2.99 -9.88 -2.79
C VAL A 91 -3.26 -8.59 -3.56
N ALA A 92 -4.52 -8.10 -3.51
CA ALA A 92 -4.87 -6.80 -4.08
C ALA A 92 -6.00 -6.16 -3.27
N LYS A 93 -6.00 -4.83 -3.21
CA LYS A 93 -7.12 -4.06 -2.68
C LYS A 93 -7.21 -2.69 -3.33
N GLY A 94 -8.41 -2.15 -3.41
CA GLY A 94 -8.62 -0.82 -3.99
C GLY A 94 -9.94 -0.20 -3.55
N THR A 95 -10.03 1.10 -3.76
CA THR A 95 -11.25 1.88 -3.60
C THR A 95 -11.69 2.44 -4.94
N ASP A 96 -12.98 2.71 -5.08
CA ASP A 96 -13.59 3.44 -6.19
C ASP A 96 -13.08 2.97 -7.58
N GLU A 97 -12.43 3.81 -8.36
CA GLU A 97 -11.91 3.44 -9.69
C GLU A 97 -10.98 2.21 -9.65
N LEU A 98 -10.14 2.11 -8.63
CA LEU A 98 -9.26 0.96 -8.49
C LEU A 98 -10.03 -0.31 -8.14
N ALA A 99 -11.10 -0.20 -7.34
CA ALA A 99 -11.98 -1.32 -7.04
C ALA A 99 -12.70 -1.81 -8.31
N LEU A 100 -13.13 -0.93 -9.18
CA LEU A 100 -13.73 -1.28 -10.47
C LEU A 100 -12.71 -1.96 -11.40
N LYS A 101 -11.48 -1.47 -11.45
CA LYS A 101 -10.39 -2.11 -12.22
C LYS A 101 -10.10 -3.52 -11.71
N ILE A 102 -10.03 -3.71 -10.38
CA ILE A 102 -9.85 -5.04 -9.76
C ILE A 102 -10.97 -5.97 -10.16
N GLN A 103 -12.22 -5.51 -10.15
CA GLN A 103 -13.37 -6.32 -10.56
C GLN A 103 -13.33 -6.69 -12.06
N ALA A 104 -12.93 -5.74 -12.92
CA ALA A 104 -12.80 -5.99 -14.36
C ALA A 104 -11.75 -7.06 -14.64
N VAL A 105 -10.56 -6.93 -14.06
CA VAL A 105 -9.46 -7.91 -14.18
C VAL A 105 -9.87 -9.28 -13.60
N ALA A 106 -10.55 -9.30 -12.45
CA ALA A 106 -11.05 -10.55 -11.86
C ALA A 106 -11.99 -11.30 -12.81
N ARG A 107 -12.87 -10.59 -13.51
CA ARG A 107 -13.77 -11.20 -14.52
C ARG A 107 -13.00 -11.73 -15.72
N GLU A 108 -11.99 -10.99 -16.19
CA GLU A 108 -11.14 -11.39 -17.31
C GLU A 108 -10.42 -12.72 -17.03
N PHE A 109 -9.90 -12.89 -15.81
CA PHE A 109 -9.22 -14.12 -15.38
C PHE A 109 -10.15 -15.16 -14.73
N SER A 110 -11.47 -14.97 -14.84
CA SER A 110 -12.47 -15.90 -14.26
C SER A 110 -12.30 -16.10 -12.75
N VAL A 111 -11.80 -15.10 -12.04
CA VAL A 111 -11.71 -15.10 -10.57
C VAL A 111 -13.10 -14.82 -10.00
N PRO A 112 -13.64 -15.67 -9.10
CA PRO A 112 -14.93 -15.46 -8.47
C PRO A 112 -15.03 -14.13 -7.74
N VAL A 113 -16.15 -13.41 -7.94
CA VAL A 113 -16.39 -12.11 -7.28
C VAL A 113 -17.58 -12.25 -6.32
N ALA A 114 -17.30 -12.17 -5.03
CA ALA A 114 -18.30 -12.27 -3.96
C ALA A 114 -18.72 -10.87 -3.48
N ARG A 115 -20.01 -10.58 -3.57
CA ARG A 115 -20.61 -9.31 -3.13
C ARG A 115 -20.99 -9.39 -1.66
N ILE A 116 -20.03 -9.10 -0.77
CA ILE A 116 -20.21 -9.14 0.69
C ILE A 116 -19.71 -7.81 1.28
N PRO A 117 -20.52 -6.73 1.21
CA PRO A 117 -20.09 -5.38 1.57
C PRO A 117 -19.48 -5.24 2.96
N PRO A 118 -20.04 -5.83 4.03
CA PRO A 118 -19.46 -5.71 5.37
C PRO A 118 -18.06 -6.29 5.46
N LEU A 119 -17.86 -7.51 4.90
CA LEU A 119 -16.58 -8.19 4.93
C LEU A 119 -15.53 -7.50 4.05
N ALA A 120 -15.92 -7.05 2.84
CA ALA A 120 -15.04 -6.33 1.94
C ALA A 120 -14.53 -5.02 2.58
N ARG A 121 -15.41 -4.25 3.22
CA ARG A 121 -15.07 -3.02 3.94
C ARG A 121 -14.10 -3.30 5.09
N LEU A 122 -14.41 -4.30 5.90
CA LEU A 122 -13.63 -4.67 7.07
C LEU A 122 -12.20 -5.09 6.69
N LEU A 123 -12.07 -5.98 5.71
CA LEU A 123 -10.77 -6.43 5.18
C LEU A 123 -9.97 -5.26 4.58
N HIS A 124 -10.63 -4.40 3.79
CA HIS A 124 -9.98 -3.25 3.19
C HIS A 124 -9.43 -2.27 4.23
N GLN A 125 -10.18 -2.00 5.30
CA GLN A 125 -9.76 -1.06 6.34
C GLN A 125 -8.66 -1.61 7.26
N ARG A 126 -8.67 -2.92 7.49
CA ARG A 126 -7.79 -3.56 8.48
C ARG A 126 -6.49 -4.09 7.92
N LEU A 127 -6.48 -4.57 6.68
CA LEU A 127 -5.35 -5.28 6.11
C LEU A 127 -4.68 -4.49 5.00
N LYS A 128 -3.37 -4.59 4.93
CA LYS A 128 -2.56 -4.11 3.81
C LYS A 128 -2.37 -5.25 2.80
N VAL A 129 -1.98 -4.90 1.57
CA VAL A 129 -1.54 -5.89 0.58
C VAL A 129 -0.34 -6.65 1.12
N GLY A 130 -0.38 -7.98 1.03
CA GLY A 130 0.63 -8.89 1.59
C GLY A 130 0.35 -9.33 3.02
N GLU A 131 -0.62 -8.76 3.72
CA GLU A 131 -0.98 -9.18 5.08
C GLU A 131 -1.93 -10.37 5.09
N ALA A 132 -1.74 -11.25 6.08
CA ALA A 132 -2.62 -12.39 6.32
C ALA A 132 -3.91 -11.96 7.02
N VAL A 133 -4.99 -12.64 6.68
CA VAL A 133 -6.29 -12.48 7.35
C VAL A 133 -6.14 -12.89 8.83
N PRO A 134 -6.63 -12.08 9.79
CA PRO A 134 -6.57 -12.42 11.21
C PRO A 134 -7.54 -13.55 11.58
N ALA A 135 -7.21 -14.31 12.63
CA ALA A 135 -7.97 -15.48 13.05
C ALA A 135 -9.47 -15.21 13.29
N GLN A 136 -9.81 -14.01 13.77
CA GLN A 136 -11.20 -13.60 14.02
C GLN A 136 -12.07 -13.54 12.73
N LEU A 137 -11.44 -13.49 11.55
CA LEU A 137 -12.13 -13.46 10.26
C LEU A 137 -12.00 -14.79 9.50
N PHE A 138 -11.33 -15.81 10.07
CA PHE A 138 -11.09 -17.07 9.37
C PHE A 138 -12.38 -17.75 8.96
N GLU A 139 -13.37 -17.84 9.84
CA GLU A 139 -14.62 -18.50 9.53
C GLU A 139 -15.36 -17.83 8.37
N ALA A 140 -15.49 -16.50 8.41
CA ALA A 140 -16.14 -15.74 7.35
C ALA A 140 -15.41 -15.89 6.01
N VAL A 141 -14.08 -15.79 6.02
CA VAL A 141 -13.26 -15.90 4.81
C VAL A 141 -13.22 -17.34 4.29
N ALA A 142 -13.18 -18.35 5.18
CA ALA A 142 -13.21 -19.76 4.78
C ALA A 142 -14.51 -20.14 4.06
N ARG A 143 -15.66 -19.64 4.52
CA ARG A 143 -16.96 -19.84 3.85
C ARG A 143 -16.95 -19.27 2.42
N VAL A 144 -16.36 -18.08 2.26
CA VAL A 144 -16.25 -17.43 0.95
C VAL A 144 -15.28 -18.17 0.02
N LEU A 145 -14.16 -18.64 0.53
CA LEU A 145 -13.20 -19.44 -0.25
C LEU A 145 -13.80 -20.78 -0.67
N ALA A 146 -14.51 -21.48 0.23
CA ALA A 146 -15.22 -22.71 -0.09
C ALA A 146 -16.24 -22.47 -1.22
N TRP A 147 -17.04 -21.42 -1.13
CA TRP A 147 -17.95 -21.01 -2.19
C TRP A 147 -17.24 -20.75 -3.52
N ALA A 148 -16.10 -20.05 -3.47
CA ALA A 148 -15.32 -19.74 -4.67
C ALA A 148 -14.75 -20.99 -5.34
N TYR A 149 -14.30 -21.97 -4.56
CA TYR A 149 -13.83 -23.26 -5.08
C TYR A 149 -14.99 -24.08 -5.69
N GLU A 150 -16.14 -24.18 -5.02
CA GLU A 150 -17.32 -24.83 -5.56
C GLU A 150 -17.77 -24.20 -6.88
N LEU A 151 -17.73 -22.87 -6.98
CA LEU A 151 -18.08 -22.16 -8.21
C LEU A 151 -17.12 -22.48 -9.36
N ARG A 152 -15.84 -22.63 -9.03
CA ARG A 152 -14.78 -22.96 -10.02
C ARG A 152 -14.87 -24.40 -10.50
N ASP A 153 -15.18 -25.35 -9.60
CA ASP A 153 -15.17 -26.77 -9.90
C ASP A 153 -16.46 -27.25 -10.61
N HIS A 154 -17.60 -26.64 -10.34
CA HIS A 154 -18.90 -27.15 -10.76
C HIS A 154 -19.64 -26.29 -11.79
N ALA A 155 -19.13 -25.11 -12.16
CA ALA A 155 -19.81 -24.14 -13.04
C ALA A 155 -21.27 -23.85 -12.64
N ARG A 156 -21.63 -24.09 -11.38
CA ARG A 156 -22.98 -23.91 -10.84
C ARG A 156 -23.14 -22.52 -10.24
N THR A 157 -24.32 -21.96 -10.41
CA THR A 157 -24.72 -20.72 -9.71
C THR A 157 -25.00 -21.06 -8.24
N THR A 158 -23.95 -21.15 -7.44
CA THR A 158 -24.09 -21.35 -6.00
C THR A 158 -24.42 -20.00 -5.34
N PRO A 159 -25.45 -19.91 -4.49
CA PRO A 159 -25.77 -18.66 -3.80
C PRO A 159 -24.59 -18.22 -2.92
N LEU A 160 -24.45 -16.91 -2.75
CA LEU A 160 -23.42 -16.34 -1.87
C LEU A 160 -23.59 -16.87 -0.46
N PRO A 161 -22.49 -17.23 0.23
CA PRO A 161 -22.54 -17.74 1.58
C PRO A 161 -22.92 -16.65 2.59
N GLU A 162 -23.70 -17.02 3.59
CA GLU A 162 -23.89 -16.19 4.78
C GLU A 162 -22.60 -16.23 5.62
N VAL A 163 -21.97 -15.07 5.82
CA VAL A 163 -20.69 -14.98 6.55
C VAL A 163 -20.85 -14.86 8.08
N GLY A 164 -22.10 -14.85 8.56
CA GLY A 164 -22.38 -14.70 9.99
C GLY A 164 -22.02 -13.32 10.55
N PRO A 165 -22.10 -13.14 11.87
CA PRO A 165 -21.72 -11.90 12.52
C PRO A 165 -20.22 -11.63 12.37
N LEU A 166 -19.85 -10.44 11.88
CA LEU A 166 -18.46 -10.03 11.75
C LEU A 166 -18.02 -9.26 13.00
N PRO A 167 -16.77 -9.46 13.48
CA PRO A 167 -16.25 -8.70 14.60
C PRO A 167 -16.19 -7.20 14.26
N SER A 168 -16.34 -6.36 15.27
CA SER A 168 -16.20 -4.92 15.12
C SER A 168 -14.74 -4.52 14.85
N LEU A 169 -14.55 -3.30 14.32
CA LEU A 169 -13.20 -2.76 14.10
C LEU A 169 -12.38 -2.68 15.39
N ASP A 170 -13.03 -2.44 16.53
CA ASP A 170 -12.38 -2.33 17.84
C ASP A 170 -11.96 -3.69 18.40
N GLU A 171 -12.76 -4.73 18.17
CA GLU A 171 -12.41 -6.11 18.53
C GLU A 171 -11.17 -6.62 17.78
N LEU A 172 -11.06 -6.26 16.50
CA LEU A 172 -9.88 -6.59 15.70
C LEU A 172 -8.63 -5.78 16.08
N ARG A 173 -8.76 -4.69 16.83
CA ARG A 173 -7.63 -3.92 17.37
C ARG A 173 -6.96 -4.58 18.55
N LYS A 174 -7.69 -5.34 19.34
CA LYS A 174 -7.14 -6.11 20.45
C LYS A 174 -6.36 -7.28 19.85
N ARG A 175 -5.01 -7.16 19.78
CA ARG A 175 -4.15 -8.31 19.46
C ARG A 175 -4.42 -9.39 20.51
N PRO A 176 -4.68 -10.64 20.15
CA PRO A 176 -4.57 -11.73 21.12
C PRO A 176 -3.11 -11.74 21.58
N ASN A 177 -2.90 -11.74 22.90
CA ASN A 177 -1.60 -12.03 23.52
C ASN A 177 -1.12 -13.42 23.10
#